data_d92ea4cf697f2acbcaa8f736cdf520f9
#
_entry.id   d92ea4cf697f2acbcaa8f736cdf520f9
#
_cell.length_a   1.000
_cell.length_b   1.000
_cell.length_c   1.000
_cell.angle_alpha   90.00
_cell.angle_beta   90.00
_cell.angle_gamma   90.00
#
_symmetry.space_group_name_H-M   'P 1'
#
loop_
_entity.id
_entity.type
_entity.pdbx_description
1 polymer ?
#
loop_
_entity_poly.entity_id
_entity_poly.type
_entity_poly.pdbx_seq_one_letter_code
_entity_poly.pdbx_strand_id
1 'polypeptide(L)'
;ENTQLVYKSIRTLKNRFYEFDNDEEWMLIGIINKAKHYKNKGLWEFTVDRDMVAQFVELAKNYTEYSLTVAMSLRSEYSQRLYEYCSQFRSSGGFRMNVQDMKEKMKILKKYDRYASFKKKVVDVAHRELKELYKEGQCDLYFEYSEEKNGRSVETLRFKVISRETPETKMSLEDLLYSVRNDLTSIFDIQKMPKNKE
;
A
#
# COMPACT_ATOMS: atom_id res chain seq x y z
N GLU A 1 -11.15 -0.04 22.20
CA GLU A 1 -10.93 -1.34 21.49
C GLU A 1 -9.87 -1.22 20.40
N ASN A 2 -9.86 -0.12 19.66
CA ASN A 2 -8.95 0.03 18.51
C ASN A 2 -7.46 0.20 18.92
N THR A 3 -7.17 0.83 20.04
CA THR A 3 -5.79 1.13 20.50
C THR A 3 -4.97 -0.13 20.80
N GLN A 4 -5.59 -1.18 21.36
CA GLN A 4 -4.90 -2.45 21.63
C GLN A 4 -4.49 -3.18 20.35
N LEU A 5 -5.34 -3.10 19.32
CA LEU A 5 -5.02 -3.66 18.01
C LEU A 5 -3.82 -2.93 17.38
N VAL A 6 -3.78 -1.60 17.49
CA VAL A 6 -2.64 -0.78 17.02
C VAL A 6 -1.36 -1.15 17.76
N TYR A 7 -1.39 -1.29 19.09
CA TYR A 7 -0.22 -1.74 19.86
C TYR A 7 0.28 -3.12 19.43
N LYS A 8 -0.64 -4.05 19.18
CA LYS A 8 -0.29 -5.40 18.69
C LYS A 8 0.37 -5.33 17.31
N SER A 9 -0.20 -4.55 16.40
CA SER A 9 0.34 -4.38 15.05
C SER A 9 1.74 -3.75 15.06
N ILE A 10 1.95 -2.71 15.89
CA ILE A 10 3.26 -2.07 16.05
C ILE A 10 4.30 -3.03 16.65
N ARG A 11 3.93 -3.85 17.64
CA ARG A 11 4.83 -4.88 18.18
C ARG A 11 5.22 -5.90 17.11
N THR A 12 4.25 -6.32 16.29
CA THR A 12 4.52 -7.25 15.18
C THR A 12 5.46 -6.62 14.16
N LEU A 13 5.26 -5.34 13.83
CA LEU A 13 6.10 -4.62 12.88
C LEU A 13 7.52 -4.37 13.45
N LYS A 14 7.64 -4.06 14.73
CA LYS A 14 8.94 -3.89 15.41
C LYS A 14 9.79 -5.16 15.43
N ASN A 15 9.15 -6.33 15.39
CA ASN A 15 9.84 -7.63 15.36
C ASN A 15 10.15 -8.09 13.92
N ARG A 16 9.93 -7.24 12.91
CA ARG A 16 10.32 -7.52 11.53
C ARG A 16 11.61 -6.81 11.20
N PHE A 17 12.45 -7.51 10.45
CA PHE A 17 13.75 -7.04 10.03
C PHE A 17 13.83 -7.07 8.50
N TYR A 18 14.62 -6.17 7.97
CA TYR A 18 15.14 -6.22 6.61
C TYR A 18 16.56 -6.78 6.70
N GLU A 19 16.81 -7.83 5.99
CA GLU A 19 18.12 -8.47 5.90
C GLU A 19 18.68 -8.23 4.50
N PHE A 20 19.91 -7.75 4.47
CA PHE A 20 20.68 -7.53 3.25
C PHE A 20 21.98 -8.30 3.37
N ASP A 21 22.28 -9.10 2.36
CA ASP A 21 23.47 -9.94 2.31
C ASP A 21 24.06 -9.91 0.91
N ASN A 22 25.33 -9.50 0.80
CA ASN A 22 26.09 -9.51 -0.44
C ASN A 22 27.55 -9.92 -0.15
N ASP A 23 28.40 -9.90 -1.17
CA ASP A 23 29.81 -10.31 -1.04
C ASP A 23 30.64 -9.39 -0.15
N GLU A 24 30.17 -8.18 0.15
CA GLU A 24 30.90 -7.16 0.91
C GLU A 24 30.39 -6.99 2.34
N GLU A 25 29.06 -7.12 2.56
CA GLU A 25 28.47 -6.88 3.88
C GLU A 25 27.22 -7.71 4.13
N TRP A 26 27.01 -8.04 5.39
CA TRP A 26 25.74 -8.54 5.89
C TRP A 26 25.13 -7.51 6.86
N MET A 27 23.88 -7.15 6.66
CA MET A 27 23.19 -6.14 7.44
C MET A 27 21.78 -6.61 7.83
N LEU A 28 21.44 -6.42 9.09
CA LEU A 28 20.10 -6.69 9.61
C LEU A 28 19.54 -5.42 10.25
N ILE A 29 18.48 -4.87 9.70
CA ILE A 29 17.88 -3.61 10.16
C ILE A 29 16.44 -3.84 10.58
N GLY A 30 16.05 -3.36 11.76
CA GLY A 30 14.66 -3.32 12.20
C GLY A 30 13.84 -2.28 11.42
N ILE A 31 12.62 -2.65 11.00
CA ILE A 31 11.73 -1.72 10.28
C ILE A 31 11.39 -0.50 11.14
N ILE A 32 11.22 -0.69 12.44
CA ILE A 32 10.98 0.39 13.42
C ILE A 32 11.93 0.21 14.58
N ASN A 33 12.78 1.23 14.85
CA ASN A 33 13.66 1.24 16.00
C ASN A 33 12.92 1.58 17.29
N LYS A 34 12.03 2.59 17.24
CA LYS A 34 11.24 3.04 18.37
C LYS A 34 9.84 3.46 17.94
N ALA A 35 8.85 3.13 18.76
CA ALA A 35 7.50 3.65 18.64
C ALA A 35 7.07 4.26 19.97
N LYS A 36 6.53 5.47 19.96
CA LYS A 36 6.04 6.19 21.13
C LYS A 36 4.63 6.70 20.89
N HIS A 37 3.74 6.47 21.84
CA HIS A 37 2.38 6.95 21.79
C HIS A 37 2.17 8.01 22.87
N TYR A 38 1.83 9.22 22.46
CA TYR A 38 1.41 10.30 23.34
C TYR A 38 -0.10 10.23 23.55
N LYS A 39 -0.51 9.44 24.56
CA LYS A 39 -1.93 9.09 24.80
C LYS A 39 -2.84 10.30 24.90
N ASN A 40 -2.37 11.37 25.55
CA ASN A 40 -3.17 12.59 25.76
C ASN A 40 -3.33 13.43 24.49
N LYS A 41 -2.51 13.19 23.46
CA LYS A 41 -2.52 13.92 22.18
C LYS A 41 -2.99 13.07 21.01
N GLY A 42 -3.17 11.76 21.22
CA GLY A 42 -3.48 10.81 20.13
C GLY A 42 -2.37 10.68 19.08
N LEU A 43 -1.14 11.15 19.42
CA LEU A 43 -0.03 11.24 18.48
C LEU A 43 0.90 10.02 18.63
N TRP A 44 1.36 9.50 17.51
CA TRP A 44 2.38 8.46 17.43
C TRP A 44 3.68 9.01 16.85
N GLU A 45 4.79 8.67 17.46
CA GLU A 45 6.15 8.98 17.01
C GLU A 45 6.86 7.66 16.67
N PHE A 46 7.43 7.56 15.48
CA PHE A 46 8.23 6.43 15.06
C PHE A 46 9.64 6.87 14.73
N THR A 47 10.62 6.11 15.19
CA THR A 47 12.02 6.26 14.79
C THR A 47 12.38 5.10 13.89
N VAL A 48 12.87 5.41 12.71
CA VAL A 48 13.34 4.47 11.70
C VAL A 48 14.85 4.68 11.53
N ASP A 49 15.56 3.63 11.22
CA ASP A 49 16.99 3.69 10.94
C ASP A 49 17.26 4.44 9.62
N ARG A 50 18.40 5.14 9.56
CA ARG A 50 18.77 5.90 8.35
C ARG A 50 18.96 4.99 7.14
N ASP A 51 19.59 3.84 7.35
CA ASP A 51 19.83 2.88 6.26
C ASP A 51 18.53 2.25 5.78
N MET A 52 17.56 2.03 6.67
CA MET A 52 16.22 1.62 6.31
C MET A 52 15.49 2.70 5.47
N VAL A 53 15.67 4.00 5.78
CA VAL A 53 15.12 5.09 4.96
C VAL A 53 15.69 5.05 3.55
N ALA A 54 17.00 4.81 3.40
CA ALA A 54 17.63 4.67 2.08
C ALA A 54 17.03 3.50 1.28
N GLN A 55 16.78 2.36 1.91
CA GLN A 55 16.13 1.22 1.30
C GLN A 55 14.68 1.53 0.89
N PHE A 56 13.93 2.24 1.72
CA PHE A 56 12.57 2.67 1.36
C PHE A 56 12.56 3.63 0.15
N VAL A 57 13.53 4.54 0.07
CA VAL A 57 13.68 5.44 -1.09
C VAL A 57 14.01 4.66 -2.36
N GLU A 58 14.88 3.66 -2.28
CA GLU A 58 15.19 2.79 -3.42
C GLU A 58 13.97 1.97 -3.86
N LEU A 59 13.25 1.38 -2.91
CA LEU A 59 12.00 0.69 -3.17
C LEU A 59 10.94 1.63 -3.78
N ALA A 60 10.88 2.90 -3.33
CA ALA A 60 9.93 3.88 -3.82
C ALA A 60 10.11 4.22 -5.31
N LYS A 61 11.30 4.05 -5.88
CA LYS A 61 11.54 4.23 -7.32
C LYS A 61 10.71 3.28 -8.19
N ASN A 62 10.40 2.09 -7.64
CA ASN A 62 9.62 1.04 -8.30
C ASN A 62 8.24 0.84 -7.66
N TYR A 63 7.82 1.77 -6.80
CA TYR A 63 6.60 1.64 -6.02
C TYR A 63 5.38 2.14 -6.81
N THR A 64 4.27 1.43 -6.66
CA THR A 64 2.99 1.88 -7.18
C THR A 64 2.39 2.92 -6.25
N GLU A 65 2.28 4.15 -6.73
CA GLU A 65 1.58 5.21 -5.99
C GLU A 65 0.07 4.99 -6.05
N TYR A 66 -0.58 4.98 -4.90
CA TYR A 66 -2.03 4.96 -4.80
C TYR A 66 -2.50 5.74 -3.57
N SER A 67 -3.72 6.25 -3.62
CA SER A 67 -4.27 7.03 -2.52
C SER A 67 -4.55 6.15 -1.30
N LEU A 68 -3.81 6.38 -0.21
CA LEU A 68 -4.05 5.71 1.06
C LEU A 68 -5.45 6.00 1.60
N THR A 69 -5.95 7.22 1.42
CA THR A 69 -7.31 7.62 1.83
C THR A 69 -8.37 6.77 1.12
N VAL A 70 -8.21 6.57 -0.20
CA VAL A 70 -9.09 5.69 -0.98
C VAL A 70 -8.98 4.25 -0.47
N ALA A 71 -7.76 3.72 -0.35
CA ALA A 71 -7.55 2.35 0.12
C ALA A 71 -8.19 2.09 1.49
N MET A 72 -8.10 3.05 2.41
CA MET A 72 -8.72 2.96 3.75
C MET A 72 -10.24 3.11 3.74
N SER A 73 -10.83 3.74 2.73
CA SER A 73 -12.29 3.85 2.58
C SER A 73 -12.93 2.57 2.06
N LEU A 74 -12.15 1.71 1.41
CA LEU A 74 -12.61 0.44 0.86
C LEU A 74 -12.91 -0.57 1.99
N ARG A 75 -14.11 -1.13 1.97
CA ARG A 75 -14.60 -2.07 3.00
C ARG A 75 -14.09 -3.49 2.79
N SER A 76 -13.89 -3.88 1.53
CA SER A 76 -13.45 -5.22 1.17
C SER A 76 -11.94 -5.26 1.00
N GLU A 77 -11.27 -6.23 1.62
CA GLU A 77 -9.85 -6.53 1.38
C GLU A 77 -9.54 -6.81 -0.09
N TYR A 78 -10.51 -7.38 -0.82
CA TYR A 78 -10.38 -7.66 -2.25
C TYR A 78 -10.46 -6.39 -3.09
N SER A 79 -11.29 -5.43 -2.66
CA SER A 79 -11.37 -4.11 -3.30
C SER A 79 -10.05 -3.34 -3.12
N GLN A 80 -9.46 -3.38 -1.93
CA GLN A 80 -8.15 -2.79 -1.66
C GLN A 80 -7.08 -3.39 -2.58
N ARG A 81 -7.02 -4.72 -2.68
CA ARG A 81 -6.04 -5.40 -3.54
C ARG A 81 -6.24 -5.10 -5.02
N LEU A 82 -7.49 -5.10 -5.51
CA LEU A 82 -7.76 -4.77 -6.90
C LEU A 82 -7.52 -3.28 -7.20
N TYR A 83 -7.75 -2.40 -6.22
CA TYR A 83 -7.36 -0.98 -6.33
C TYR A 83 -5.84 -0.81 -6.48
N GLU A 84 -5.04 -1.52 -5.68
CA GLU A 84 -3.57 -1.54 -5.80
C GLU A 84 -3.13 -2.01 -7.19
N TYR A 85 -3.68 -3.13 -7.70
CA TYR A 85 -3.36 -3.61 -9.06
C TYR A 85 -3.78 -2.61 -10.14
N CYS A 86 -4.99 -2.05 -10.04
CA CYS A 86 -5.45 -1.05 -10.99
C CYS A 86 -4.56 0.20 -10.98
N SER A 87 -4.09 0.63 -9.82
CA SER A 87 -3.15 1.73 -9.67
C SER A 87 -1.82 1.42 -10.34
N GLN A 88 -1.29 0.21 -10.14
CA GLN A 88 -0.04 -0.24 -10.77
C GLN A 88 -0.10 -0.21 -12.31
N PHE A 89 -1.24 -0.58 -12.87
CA PHE A 89 -1.42 -0.66 -14.32
C PHE A 89 -2.23 0.50 -14.90
N ARG A 90 -2.32 1.61 -14.17
CA ARG A 90 -3.05 2.81 -14.61
C ARG A 90 -2.51 3.36 -15.94
N SER A 91 -1.20 3.53 -16.03
CA SER A 91 -0.54 4.06 -17.21
C SER A 91 -0.65 3.15 -18.45
N SER A 92 -0.74 1.83 -18.22
CA SER A 92 -0.95 0.83 -19.28
C SER A 92 -2.42 0.72 -19.71
N GLY A 93 -3.35 1.37 -18.98
CA GLY A 93 -4.79 1.28 -19.25
C GLY A 93 -5.42 -0.06 -18.86
N GLY A 94 -4.66 -0.98 -18.26
CA GLY A 94 -5.17 -2.27 -17.81
C GLY A 94 -4.14 -3.39 -17.78
N PHE A 95 -4.62 -4.57 -17.38
CA PHE A 95 -3.78 -5.76 -17.24
C PHE A 95 -4.58 -7.05 -17.47
N ARG A 96 -3.86 -8.15 -17.63
CA ARG A 96 -4.42 -9.51 -17.65
C ARG A 96 -3.87 -10.29 -16.46
N MET A 97 -4.71 -11.12 -15.86
CA MET A 97 -4.30 -11.97 -14.76
C MET A 97 -5.02 -13.31 -14.82
N ASN A 98 -4.28 -14.39 -14.69
CA ASN A 98 -4.86 -15.72 -14.56
C ASN A 98 -5.62 -15.82 -13.24
N VAL A 99 -6.76 -16.51 -13.24
CA VAL A 99 -7.63 -16.66 -12.05
C VAL A 99 -6.91 -17.35 -10.91
N GLN A 100 -6.07 -18.33 -11.21
CA GLN A 100 -5.32 -19.07 -10.20
C GLN A 100 -4.24 -18.18 -9.57
N ASP A 101 -3.49 -17.44 -10.38
CA ASP A 101 -2.48 -16.48 -9.92
C ASP A 101 -3.11 -15.40 -9.06
N MET A 102 -4.31 -14.92 -9.45
CA MET A 102 -5.04 -13.94 -8.65
C MET A 102 -5.42 -14.49 -7.28
N LYS A 103 -5.92 -15.73 -7.22
CA LYS A 103 -6.25 -16.39 -5.95
C LYS A 103 -5.01 -16.57 -5.08
N GLU A 104 -3.88 -16.92 -5.67
CA GLU A 104 -2.60 -17.08 -4.97
C GLU A 104 -2.12 -15.76 -4.38
N LYS A 105 -2.04 -14.71 -5.19
CA LYS A 105 -1.63 -13.37 -4.76
C LYS A 105 -2.53 -12.78 -3.68
N MET A 106 -3.83 -13.09 -3.73
CA MET A 106 -4.80 -12.72 -2.70
C MET A 106 -4.82 -13.69 -1.49
N LYS A 107 -3.98 -14.74 -1.48
CA LYS A 107 -3.91 -15.77 -0.43
C LYS A 107 -5.24 -16.48 -0.17
N ILE A 108 -6.00 -16.72 -1.23
CA ILE A 108 -7.33 -17.37 -1.19
C ILE A 108 -7.43 -18.64 -2.04
N LEU A 109 -6.32 -19.29 -2.35
CA LEU A 109 -6.27 -20.52 -3.16
C LEU A 109 -7.25 -21.60 -2.70
N LYS A 110 -7.42 -21.74 -1.38
CA LYS A 110 -8.32 -22.72 -0.76
C LYS A 110 -9.73 -22.18 -0.52
N LYS A 111 -10.00 -20.93 -0.90
CA LYS A 111 -11.34 -20.32 -0.84
C LYS A 111 -11.92 -20.27 -2.26
N TYR A 112 -13.23 -20.37 -2.35
CA TYR A 112 -13.95 -20.20 -3.63
C TYR A 112 -13.51 -21.17 -4.74
N ASP A 113 -13.63 -22.48 -4.50
CA ASP A 113 -13.25 -23.53 -5.46
C ASP A 113 -13.90 -23.32 -6.84
N ARG A 114 -15.18 -22.94 -6.86
CA ARG A 114 -15.89 -22.62 -8.09
C ARG A 114 -15.60 -21.19 -8.54
N TYR A 115 -15.27 -21.03 -9.82
CA TYR A 115 -15.06 -19.71 -10.43
C TYR A 115 -16.22 -18.73 -10.20
N ALA A 116 -17.47 -19.19 -10.33
CA ALA A 116 -18.64 -18.35 -10.10
C ALA A 116 -18.69 -17.75 -8.68
N SER A 117 -18.27 -18.51 -7.68
CA SER A 117 -18.17 -18.02 -6.30
C SER A 117 -17.04 -17.01 -6.13
N PHE A 118 -15.87 -17.28 -6.72
CA PHE A 118 -14.76 -16.36 -6.75
C PHE A 118 -15.15 -15.04 -7.43
N LYS A 119 -15.70 -15.10 -8.64
CA LYS A 119 -16.19 -13.94 -9.36
C LYS A 119 -17.14 -13.10 -8.50
N LYS A 120 -18.23 -13.71 -8.01
CA LYS A 120 -19.28 -13.01 -7.25
C LYS A 120 -18.78 -12.37 -5.97
N LYS A 121 -17.86 -13.03 -5.24
CA LYS A 121 -17.44 -12.61 -3.89
C LYS A 121 -16.16 -11.79 -3.87
N VAL A 122 -15.37 -11.83 -4.95
CA VAL A 122 -14.10 -11.12 -5.05
C VAL A 122 -14.17 -10.04 -6.11
N VAL A 123 -14.34 -10.44 -7.38
CA VAL A 123 -14.23 -9.53 -8.51
C VAL A 123 -15.42 -8.57 -8.60
N ASP A 124 -16.66 -9.10 -8.52
CA ASP A 124 -17.88 -8.29 -8.62
C ASP A 124 -18.05 -7.35 -7.40
N VAL A 125 -17.62 -7.78 -6.22
CA VAL A 125 -17.62 -6.92 -5.01
C VAL A 125 -16.70 -5.73 -5.21
N ALA A 126 -15.47 -5.98 -5.62
CA ALA A 126 -14.49 -4.93 -5.85
C ALA A 126 -14.89 -4.01 -7.02
N HIS A 127 -15.39 -4.58 -8.11
CA HIS A 127 -15.88 -3.81 -9.25
C HIS A 127 -16.97 -2.83 -8.84
N ARG A 128 -17.98 -3.32 -8.11
CA ARG A 128 -19.09 -2.48 -7.66
C ARG A 128 -18.63 -1.40 -6.70
N GLU A 129 -17.86 -1.73 -5.69
CA GLU A 129 -17.40 -0.79 -4.68
C GLU A 129 -16.53 0.31 -5.28
N LEU A 130 -15.54 -0.03 -6.09
CA LEU A 130 -14.69 0.96 -6.77
C LEU A 130 -15.48 1.84 -7.75
N LYS A 131 -16.43 1.25 -8.47
CA LYS A 131 -17.27 1.97 -9.43
C LYS A 131 -18.22 2.97 -8.73
N GLU A 132 -18.79 2.59 -7.60
CA GLU A 132 -19.63 3.46 -6.76
C GLU A 132 -18.81 4.65 -6.22
N LEU A 133 -17.68 4.39 -5.57
CA LEU A 133 -16.79 5.44 -5.05
C LEU A 133 -16.23 6.33 -6.17
N TYR A 134 -15.94 5.76 -7.33
CA TYR A 134 -15.54 6.56 -8.48
C TYR A 134 -16.64 7.51 -8.94
N LYS A 135 -17.89 7.07 -9.03
CA LYS A 135 -19.04 7.94 -9.39
C LYS A 135 -19.23 9.07 -8.39
N GLU A 136 -19.05 8.79 -7.11
CA GLU A 136 -19.17 9.76 -6.02
C GLU A 136 -17.96 10.72 -5.91
N GLY A 137 -16.91 10.52 -6.71
CA GLY A 137 -15.71 11.34 -6.65
C GLY A 137 -14.77 11.01 -5.51
N GLN A 138 -15.03 9.94 -4.79
CA GLN A 138 -14.23 9.49 -3.64
C GLN A 138 -13.07 8.56 -4.03
N CYS A 139 -13.12 7.99 -5.23
CA CYS A 139 -12.05 7.18 -5.80
C CYS A 139 -11.61 7.75 -7.15
N ASP A 140 -10.33 7.67 -7.43
CA ASP A 140 -9.70 8.21 -8.64
C ASP A 140 -9.70 7.25 -9.83
N LEU A 141 -10.00 5.98 -9.59
CA LEU A 141 -10.09 4.95 -10.61
C LEU A 141 -11.12 3.85 -10.28
N TYR A 142 -11.53 3.15 -11.31
CA TYR A 142 -12.22 1.87 -11.22
C TYR A 142 -11.81 1.00 -12.41
N PHE A 143 -12.34 -0.20 -12.52
CA PHE A 143 -12.05 -1.09 -13.64
C PHE A 143 -13.34 -1.67 -14.25
N GLU A 144 -13.27 -1.97 -15.53
CA GLU A 144 -14.16 -2.92 -16.18
C GLU A 144 -13.37 -4.21 -16.47
N TYR A 145 -14.04 -5.32 -16.58
CA TYR A 145 -13.35 -6.57 -16.84
C TYR A 145 -14.11 -7.50 -17.80
N SER A 146 -13.37 -8.36 -18.46
CA SER A 146 -13.88 -9.41 -19.32
C SER A 146 -13.21 -10.75 -19.02
N GLU A 147 -13.91 -11.82 -19.35
CA GLU A 147 -13.48 -13.20 -19.10
C GLU A 147 -12.88 -13.79 -20.37
N GLU A 148 -11.70 -14.36 -20.26
CA GLU A 148 -11.05 -15.14 -21.32
C GLU A 148 -11.13 -16.62 -20.93
N LYS A 149 -11.73 -17.42 -21.82
CA LYS A 149 -11.97 -18.85 -21.59
C LYS A 149 -10.92 -19.70 -22.30
N ASN A 150 -10.51 -20.78 -21.64
CA ASN A 150 -9.83 -21.90 -22.24
C ASN A 150 -10.76 -23.10 -22.20
N GLY A 151 -11.31 -23.49 -23.36
CA GLY A 151 -12.37 -24.47 -23.45
C GLY A 151 -13.65 -24.02 -22.71
N ARG A 152 -14.05 -24.78 -21.69
CA ARG A 152 -15.25 -24.51 -20.89
C ARG A 152 -14.98 -23.69 -19.63
N SER A 153 -13.73 -23.47 -19.28
CA SER A 153 -13.31 -22.80 -18.03
C SER A 153 -12.83 -21.40 -18.31
N VAL A 154 -13.16 -20.46 -17.42
CA VAL A 154 -12.55 -19.13 -17.40
C VAL A 154 -11.18 -19.25 -16.78
N GLU A 155 -10.14 -18.93 -17.54
CA GLU A 155 -8.75 -19.04 -17.14
C GLU A 155 -8.15 -17.68 -16.78
N THR A 156 -8.49 -16.66 -17.55
CA THR A 156 -7.88 -15.33 -17.40
C THR A 156 -8.95 -14.25 -17.33
N LEU A 157 -8.69 -13.26 -16.52
CA LEU A 157 -9.47 -12.01 -16.47
C LEU A 157 -8.65 -10.90 -17.10
N ARG A 158 -9.29 -10.15 -17.99
CA ARG A 158 -8.75 -8.94 -18.60
C ARG A 158 -9.39 -7.74 -17.91
N PHE A 159 -8.60 -6.90 -17.31
CA PHE A 159 -9.02 -5.67 -16.65
C PHE A 159 -8.69 -4.47 -17.53
N LYS A 160 -9.67 -3.59 -17.70
CA LYS A 160 -9.50 -2.26 -18.26
C LYS A 160 -9.61 -1.25 -17.14
N VAL A 161 -8.55 -0.52 -16.89
CA VAL A 161 -8.53 0.52 -15.86
C VAL A 161 -9.07 1.81 -16.44
N ILE A 162 -10.00 2.44 -15.73
CA ILE A 162 -10.60 3.72 -16.04
C ILE A 162 -10.24 4.65 -14.89
N SER A 163 -9.44 5.66 -15.16
CA SER A 163 -9.00 6.63 -14.17
C SER A 163 -9.40 8.04 -14.58
N ARG A 164 -9.65 8.89 -13.59
CA ARG A 164 -9.63 10.33 -13.80
C ARG A 164 -8.17 10.73 -13.94
N GLU A 165 -7.89 11.68 -14.81
CA GLU A 165 -6.63 12.38 -14.77
C GLU A 165 -6.59 13.12 -13.43
N THR A 166 -5.88 12.57 -12.46
CA THR A 166 -5.36 13.40 -11.38
C THR A 166 -4.36 14.33 -12.06
N PRO A 167 -4.42 15.65 -11.84
CA PRO A 167 -3.25 16.46 -12.12
C PRO A 167 -2.13 15.76 -11.36
N GLU A 168 -1.22 15.14 -12.10
CA GLU A 168 -0.05 14.52 -11.51
C GLU A 168 0.70 15.64 -10.81
N THR A 169 0.44 15.77 -9.52
CA THR A 169 1.47 16.26 -8.63
C THR A 169 2.47 15.11 -8.59
N LYS A 170 3.21 14.91 -9.68
CA LYS A 170 4.48 14.21 -9.64
C LYS A 170 5.34 15.07 -8.73
N MET A 171 5.21 14.81 -7.45
CA MET A 171 6.23 15.24 -6.53
C MET A 171 7.47 14.53 -7.04
N SER A 172 8.40 15.29 -7.62
CA SER A 172 9.62 14.70 -8.12
C SER A 172 10.31 13.97 -6.97
N LEU A 173 11.10 12.95 -7.26
CA LEU A 173 11.90 12.29 -6.22
C LEU A 173 12.70 13.32 -5.41
N GLU A 174 13.10 14.41 -6.05
CA GLU A 174 13.78 15.56 -5.43
C GLU A 174 12.87 16.32 -4.48
N ASP A 175 11.59 16.54 -4.83
CA ASP A 175 10.60 17.19 -3.95
C ASP A 175 10.27 16.31 -2.75
N LEU A 176 10.18 14.99 -2.95
CA LEU A 176 9.97 14.03 -1.88
C LEU A 176 11.18 14.02 -0.93
N LEU A 177 12.39 13.96 -1.48
CA LEU A 177 13.64 14.02 -0.71
C LEU A 177 13.80 15.37 -0.01
N TYR A 178 13.37 16.46 -0.64
CA TYR A 178 13.38 17.80 -0.05
C TYR A 178 12.39 17.91 1.11
N SER A 179 11.17 17.38 0.95
CA SER A 179 10.14 17.33 2.00
C SER A 179 10.62 16.49 3.20
N VAL A 180 11.10 15.27 2.95
CA VAL A 180 11.66 14.38 3.99
C VAL A 180 12.88 15.03 4.67
N ARG A 181 13.74 15.71 3.92
CA ARG A 181 14.91 16.40 4.46
C ARG A 181 14.53 17.58 5.34
N ASN A 182 13.51 18.36 4.97
CA ASN A 182 13.00 19.48 5.75
C ASN A 182 12.26 19.00 7.01
N ASP A 183 11.49 17.93 6.93
CA ASP A 183 10.86 17.32 8.09
C ASP A 183 11.91 16.77 9.07
N LEU A 184 12.97 16.13 8.57
CA LEU A 184 14.09 15.68 9.38
C LEU A 184 14.85 16.87 9.99
N THR A 185 15.03 17.97 9.26
CA THR A 185 15.72 19.17 9.76
C THR A 185 14.92 19.85 10.86
N SER A 186 13.59 19.93 10.73
CA SER A 186 12.70 20.45 11.77
C SER A 186 12.72 19.60 13.04
N ILE A 187 12.87 18.27 12.91
CA ILE A 187 13.02 17.35 14.05
C ILE A 187 14.37 17.53 14.72
N PHE A 188 15.44 17.81 13.98
CA PHE A 188 16.76 18.07 14.53
C PHE A 188 16.88 19.44 15.24
N ASP A 189 16.14 20.46 14.80
CA ASP A 189 16.10 21.78 15.46
C ASP A 189 15.39 21.71 16.82
N ILE A 190 14.43 20.80 16.99
CA ILE A 190 13.79 20.54 18.29
C ILE A 190 14.77 19.95 19.32
N GLN A 191 15.81 19.23 18.89
CA GLN A 191 16.85 18.71 19.80
C GLN A 191 17.85 19.76 20.27
N LYS A 192 17.86 20.94 19.68
CA LYS A 192 18.72 22.06 20.07
C LYS A 192 18.08 23.04 21.06
N MET A 193 16.86 22.75 21.57
CA MET A 193 16.29 23.57 22.63
C MET A 193 17.15 23.48 23.90
N PRO A 194 17.52 24.62 24.49
CA PRO A 194 18.38 24.66 25.66
C PRO A 194 17.70 23.94 26.83
N LYS A 195 18.48 23.11 27.52
CA LYS A 195 18.09 22.56 28.82
C LYS A 195 17.78 23.74 29.72
N ASN A 196 16.52 23.88 30.16
CA ASN A 196 16.18 24.82 31.22
C ASN A 196 17.15 24.59 32.39
N LYS A 197 17.90 25.63 32.73
CA LYS A 197 18.61 25.69 34.01
C LYS A 197 17.56 25.73 35.10
N GLU A 198 17.83 24.99 36.13
CA GLU A 198 17.11 24.98 37.42
C GLU A 198 16.98 26.40 38.00
#